data_9564e3b34ec0e9c97f5cee46c1d0ca49
#
_entry.id   9564e3b34ec0e9c97f5cee46c1d0ca49
#
_cell.length_a   1.000
_cell.length_b   1.000
_cell.length_c   1.000
_cell.angle_alpha   90.00
_cell.angle_beta   90.00
_cell.angle_gamma   90.00
#
_symmetry.space_group_name_H-M   'P 1'
#
loop_
_entity.id
_entity.type
_entity.pdbx_description
1 polymer ?
#
loop_
_entity_poly.entity_id
_entity_poly.type
_entity_poly.pdbx_seq_one_letter_code
_entity_poly.pdbx_strand_id
1 'polypeptide(L)'
;MNSFPFTAVEIAGLLDLDLPKKHHSNGVSINYVCPVCGKPKFNLNTQKQVFHCPVCDFGGGMLDVYRTIRNLSSNGAAYKEIMERLNRTDPTKEYKTRSYDRKSEKTHSAAKASREILDKNYRKLLSLCSISSKHLLDLNNRGFTKEEIKKDCFKSVPVLNSQNIVKKLIDSNCRLKGVPGFYYNKELGRWEMAINKNSVGYFVPYVDIDGYMTGLQIRRDTKNKKYRYIWFTSAYMNLGASSGTPIHYIKKKKSNVLYLTEGSLKASVAAQLSNKNFIAVAGVNSQEQLDKSLILLKNRGLNTLVDCFDADCISNQYVEKARRTIESKCEKLNIQYKRLNWNVECGKGIDDLLLNIKKGKVTRENFNQR
;
A
#
# COMPACT_ATOMS: atom_id res chain seq x y z
N MET A 1 -16.46 24.50 9.58
CA MET A 1 -16.64 23.57 8.43
C MET A 1 -16.55 24.40 7.17
N ASN A 2 -15.51 24.21 6.35
CA ASN A 2 -15.46 24.90 5.06
C ASN A 2 -16.37 24.12 4.10
N SER A 3 -17.59 24.62 3.87
CA SER A 3 -18.50 24.04 2.89
C SER A 3 -18.08 24.49 1.49
N PHE A 4 -17.94 23.57 0.55
CA PHE A 4 -17.92 23.91 -0.87
C PHE A 4 -19.21 24.65 -1.22
N PRO A 5 -19.20 25.53 -2.22
CA PRO A 5 -20.42 26.21 -2.70
C PRO A 5 -21.36 25.27 -3.46
N PHE A 6 -21.19 23.96 -3.32
CA PHE A 6 -22.00 22.89 -3.88
C PHE A 6 -22.01 21.66 -2.98
N THR A 7 -22.99 20.79 -3.19
CA THR A 7 -23.23 19.56 -2.41
C THR A 7 -22.91 18.31 -3.24
N ALA A 8 -22.72 17.19 -2.55
CA ALA A 8 -22.50 15.93 -3.23
C ALA A 8 -23.75 15.43 -4.00
N VAL A 9 -24.96 15.90 -3.65
CA VAL A 9 -26.18 15.62 -4.41
C VAL A 9 -26.15 16.35 -5.76
N GLU A 10 -25.69 17.61 -5.78
CA GLU A 10 -25.49 18.35 -7.02
C GLU A 10 -24.42 17.72 -7.90
N ILE A 11 -23.34 17.21 -7.30
CA ILE A 11 -22.32 16.46 -8.03
C ILE A 11 -22.89 15.18 -8.65
N ALA A 12 -23.73 14.44 -7.92
CA ALA A 12 -24.41 13.27 -8.48
C ALA A 12 -25.29 13.64 -9.68
N GLY A 13 -25.99 14.78 -9.64
CA GLY A 13 -26.76 15.32 -10.76
C GLY A 13 -25.88 15.74 -11.95
N LEU A 14 -24.76 16.44 -11.70
CA LEU A 14 -23.83 16.85 -12.77
C LEU A 14 -23.14 15.66 -13.47
N LEU A 15 -23.03 14.54 -12.78
CA LEU A 15 -22.46 13.29 -13.29
C LEU A 15 -23.50 12.36 -13.91
N ASP A 16 -24.78 12.77 -13.94
CA ASP A 16 -25.91 11.98 -14.43
C ASP A 16 -25.93 10.57 -13.83
N LEU A 17 -25.73 10.46 -12.49
CA LEU A 17 -25.70 9.18 -11.84
C LEU A 17 -27.11 8.58 -11.76
N ASP A 18 -27.25 7.37 -12.32
CA ASP A 18 -28.51 6.64 -12.35
C ASP A 18 -28.94 6.20 -10.95
N LEU A 19 -30.23 6.39 -10.65
CA LEU A 19 -30.87 5.78 -9.50
C LEU A 19 -31.26 4.33 -9.82
N PRO A 20 -31.03 3.37 -8.90
CA PRO A 20 -31.47 2.00 -9.12
C PRO A 20 -33.01 1.90 -9.13
N LYS A 21 -33.57 0.95 -9.90
CA LYS A 21 -35.04 0.73 -10.03
C LYS A 21 -35.74 0.58 -8.67
N LYS A 22 -35.04 0.05 -7.66
CA LYS A 22 -35.48 0.03 -6.24
C LYS A 22 -34.44 0.79 -5.44
N HIS A 23 -34.70 2.04 -5.10
CA HIS A 23 -33.78 2.82 -4.28
C HIS A 23 -34.40 3.05 -2.89
N HIS A 24 -33.55 2.95 -1.88
CA HIS A 24 -33.89 3.34 -0.51
C HIS A 24 -33.06 4.59 -0.19
N SER A 25 -33.73 5.66 0.21
CA SER A 25 -33.11 6.85 0.78
C SER A 25 -33.63 7.03 2.18
N ASN A 26 -32.73 7.18 3.15
CA ASN A 26 -33.08 7.49 4.54
C ASN A 26 -32.72 8.94 4.91
N GLY A 27 -32.61 9.83 3.91
CA GLY A 27 -32.23 11.23 4.10
C GLY A 27 -30.73 11.49 4.32
N VAL A 28 -30.01 10.47 4.81
CA VAL A 28 -28.55 10.56 5.07
C VAL A 28 -27.75 9.80 4.01
N SER A 29 -28.38 8.83 3.37
CA SER A 29 -27.70 7.91 2.45
C SER A 29 -28.55 7.69 1.21
N ILE A 30 -27.95 7.93 0.03
CA ILE A 30 -28.59 7.72 -1.28
C ILE A 30 -27.72 6.73 -2.06
N ASN A 31 -28.35 5.68 -2.62
CA ASN A 31 -27.64 4.74 -3.47
C ASN A 31 -27.87 5.05 -4.94
N TYR A 32 -26.81 5.05 -5.72
CA TYR A 32 -26.77 5.17 -7.17
C TYR A 32 -26.23 3.90 -7.81
N VAL A 33 -26.39 3.76 -9.10
CA VAL A 33 -25.67 2.80 -9.92
C VAL A 33 -24.20 3.24 -9.98
N CYS A 34 -23.28 2.34 -9.67
CA CYS A 34 -21.85 2.69 -9.68
C CYS A 34 -21.36 2.91 -11.12
N PRO A 35 -20.79 4.07 -11.45
CA PRO A 35 -20.31 4.36 -12.80
C PRO A 35 -19.09 3.52 -13.21
N VAL A 36 -18.46 2.83 -12.26
CA VAL A 36 -17.27 1.98 -12.50
C VAL A 36 -17.64 0.52 -12.66
N CYS A 37 -18.46 -0.04 -11.76
CA CYS A 37 -18.78 -1.48 -11.77
C CYS A 37 -20.23 -1.81 -12.14
N GLY A 38 -21.08 -0.82 -12.42
CA GLY A 38 -22.48 -0.99 -12.80
C GLY A 38 -23.40 -1.53 -11.69
N LYS A 39 -22.91 -1.73 -10.46
CA LYS A 39 -23.74 -2.27 -9.36
C LYS A 39 -24.53 -1.16 -8.67
N PRO A 40 -25.79 -1.42 -8.24
CA PRO A 40 -26.65 -0.41 -7.61
C PRO A 40 -26.29 -0.20 -6.12
N LYS A 41 -25.01 0.05 -5.84
CA LYS A 41 -24.47 0.19 -4.49
C LYS A 41 -23.46 1.34 -4.34
N PHE A 42 -23.49 2.33 -5.26
CA PHE A 42 -22.68 3.53 -5.11
C PHE A 42 -23.36 4.48 -4.15
N ASN A 43 -22.94 4.42 -2.90
CA ASN A 43 -23.54 5.15 -1.81
C ASN A 43 -22.99 6.58 -1.70
N LEU A 44 -23.91 7.55 -1.68
CA LEU A 44 -23.64 8.93 -1.30
C LEU A 44 -24.07 9.14 0.15
N ASN A 45 -23.16 9.55 1.01
CA ASN A 45 -23.47 10.04 2.34
C ASN A 45 -23.65 11.58 2.30
N THR A 46 -24.88 12.05 2.47
CA THR A 46 -25.23 13.46 2.35
C THR A 46 -24.73 14.33 3.50
N GLN A 47 -24.47 13.77 4.67
CA GLN A 47 -23.91 14.49 5.81
C GLN A 47 -22.38 14.65 5.67
N LYS A 48 -21.70 13.57 5.27
CA LYS A 48 -20.23 13.57 5.10
C LYS A 48 -19.80 14.07 3.73
N GLN A 49 -20.72 14.27 2.80
CA GLN A 49 -20.45 14.73 1.44
C GLN A 49 -19.42 13.86 0.70
N VAL A 50 -19.55 12.52 0.82
CA VAL A 50 -18.65 11.54 0.23
C VAL A 50 -19.41 10.42 -0.47
N PHE A 51 -18.77 9.83 -1.48
CA PHE A 51 -19.27 8.69 -2.24
C PHE A 51 -18.44 7.44 -1.95
N HIS A 52 -19.08 6.28 -1.98
CA HIS A 52 -18.38 5.00 -1.83
C HIS A 52 -19.19 3.83 -2.42
N CYS A 53 -18.54 3.03 -3.25
CA CYS A 53 -19.07 1.75 -3.72
C CYS A 53 -18.42 0.58 -2.96
N PRO A 54 -19.16 -0.16 -2.13
CA PRO A 54 -18.59 -1.28 -1.37
C PRO A 54 -18.25 -2.49 -2.25
N VAL A 55 -18.64 -2.49 -3.52
CA VAL A 55 -18.37 -3.60 -4.45
C VAL A 55 -17.02 -3.47 -5.13
N CYS A 56 -16.70 -2.28 -5.66
CA CYS A 56 -15.43 -2.02 -6.36
C CYS A 56 -14.49 -1.06 -5.62
N ASP A 57 -14.90 -0.59 -4.43
CA ASP A 57 -14.19 0.37 -3.58
C ASP A 57 -13.97 1.75 -4.23
N PHE A 58 -14.63 2.01 -5.37
CA PHE A 58 -14.61 3.33 -6.01
C PHE A 58 -15.34 4.33 -5.13
N GLY A 59 -14.73 5.51 -4.91
CA GLY A 59 -15.33 6.57 -4.11
C GLY A 59 -14.33 7.63 -3.69
N GLY A 60 -14.77 8.53 -2.82
CA GLY A 60 -13.96 9.63 -2.32
C GLY A 60 -14.78 10.87 -2.03
N GLY A 61 -14.12 12.02 -1.89
CA GLY A 61 -14.76 13.32 -1.80
C GLY A 61 -15.38 13.77 -3.13
N MET A 62 -16.19 14.81 -3.07
CA MET A 62 -16.92 15.36 -4.25
C MET A 62 -15.99 15.61 -5.44
N LEU A 63 -14.87 16.30 -5.21
CA LEU A 63 -13.93 16.64 -6.29
C LEU A 63 -13.20 15.41 -6.83
N ASP A 64 -12.84 14.45 -5.96
CA ASP A 64 -12.13 13.24 -6.38
C ASP A 64 -13.00 12.39 -7.30
N VAL A 65 -14.26 12.20 -6.93
CA VAL A 65 -15.23 11.42 -7.72
C VAL A 65 -15.52 12.14 -9.04
N TYR A 66 -15.79 13.44 -9.01
CA TYR A 66 -16.05 14.22 -10.22
C TYR A 66 -14.86 14.19 -11.18
N ARG A 67 -13.66 14.48 -10.66
CA ARG A 67 -12.42 14.43 -11.42
C ARG A 67 -12.20 13.07 -12.09
N THR A 68 -12.41 12.00 -11.34
CA THR A 68 -12.14 10.65 -11.85
C THR A 68 -13.12 10.24 -12.94
N ILE A 69 -14.43 10.53 -12.78
CA ILE A 69 -15.45 10.17 -13.77
C ILE A 69 -15.30 11.04 -15.03
N ARG A 70 -14.97 12.32 -14.87
CA ARG A 70 -14.77 13.26 -15.98
C ARG A 70 -13.36 13.21 -16.58
N ASN A 71 -12.47 12.38 -16.05
CA ASN A 71 -11.08 12.22 -16.49
C ASN A 71 -10.29 13.54 -16.51
N LEU A 72 -10.46 14.36 -15.46
CA LEU A 72 -9.81 15.67 -15.35
C LEU A 72 -8.43 15.56 -14.71
N SER A 73 -7.54 16.50 -15.03
CA SER A 73 -6.13 16.49 -14.61
C SER A 73 -5.93 16.76 -13.12
N SER A 74 -6.85 17.51 -12.47
CA SER A 74 -6.71 17.91 -11.07
C SER A 74 -8.06 18.22 -10.40
N ASN A 75 -8.09 18.24 -9.07
CA ASN A 75 -9.25 18.69 -8.30
C ASN A 75 -9.56 20.18 -8.53
N GLY A 76 -8.57 21.00 -8.89
CA GLY A 76 -8.78 22.39 -9.30
C GLY A 76 -9.53 22.51 -10.62
N ALA A 77 -9.21 21.64 -11.61
CA ALA A 77 -9.95 21.56 -12.86
C ALA A 77 -11.39 21.08 -12.62
N ALA A 78 -11.58 20.09 -11.75
CA ALA A 78 -12.90 19.62 -11.35
C ALA A 78 -13.74 20.72 -10.69
N TYR A 79 -13.15 21.46 -9.75
CA TYR A 79 -13.83 22.58 -9.09
C TYR A 79 -14.29 23.63 -10.10
N LYS A 80 -13.40 24.05 -11.01
CA LYS A 80 -13.72 25.05 -12.04
C LYS A 80 -14.87 24.58 -12.94
N GLU A 81 -14.81 23.35 -13.45
CA GLU A 81 -15.87 22.80 -14.31
C GLU A 81 -17.21 22.66 -13.56
N ILE A 82 -17.19 22.25 -12.28
CA ILE A 82 -18.40 22.18 -11.45
C ILE A 82 -19.03 23.56 -11.28
N MET A 83 -18.23 24.59 -10.97
CA MET A 83 -18.71 25.96 -10.80
C MET A 83 -19.31 26.51 -12.10
N GLU A 84 -18.65 26.29 -13.23
CA GLU A 84 -19.15 26.68 -14.56
C GLU A 84 -20.49 25.98 -14.89
N ARG A 85 -20.59 24.66 -14.67
CA ARG A 85 -21.81 23.90 -14.96
C ARG A 85 -22.98 24.21 -14.02
N LEU A 86 -22.70 24.65 -12.79
CA LEU A 86 -23.71 25.11 -11.84
C LEU A 86 -24.09 26.59 -12.04
N ASN A 87 -23.51 27.29 -13.05
CA ASN A 87 -23.67 28.73 -13.27
C ASN A 87 -23.42 29.56 -12.00
N ARG A 88 -22.48 29.15 -11.16
CA ARG A 88 -22.11 29.87 -9.94
C ARG A 88 -20.87 30.70 -10.19
N THR A 89 -20.97 32.00 -9.98
CA THR A 89 -19.81 32.89 -9.91
C THR A 89 -19.09 32.58 -8.60
N ASP A 90 -17.77 32.40 -8.68
CA ASP A 90 -16.94 32.22 -7.50
C ASP A 90 -17.06 33.47 -6.61
N PRO A 91 -17.63 33.36 -5.38
CA PRO A 91 -17.77 34.53 -4.50
C PRO A 91 -16.45 35.01 -3.95
N THR A 92 -15.34 34.36 -4.28
CA THR A 92 -14.01 34.73 -3.79
C THR A 92 -12.97 34.61 -4.89
N LYS A 93 -12.60 35.74 -5.52
CA LYS A 93 -11.33 35.90 -6.23
C LYS A 93 -10.10 35.57 -5.33
N GLU A 94 -10.28 35.02 -4.14
CA GLU A 94 -9.28 34.61 -3.15
C GLU A 94 -9.36 33.13 -2.79
N TYR A 95 -9.95 32.27 -3.61
CA TYR A 95 -9.60 30.85 -3.53
C TYR A 95 -8.24 30.64 -4.21
N LYS A 96 -7.18 31.11 -3.57
CA LYS A 96 -5.89 30.43 -3.65
C LYS A 96 -6.21 28.96 -3.50
N THR A 97 -5.79 28.17 -4.49
CA THR A 97 -5.75 26.72 -4.44
C THR A 97 -5.41 26.25 -3.03
N ARG A 98 -6.43 26.11 -2.20
CA ARG A 98 -6.32 25.29 -1.01
C ARG A 98 -6.38 23.87 -1.52
N SER A 99 -5.22 23.34 -1.97
CA SER A 99 -4.86 22.00 -1.59
C SER A 99 -5.55 21.75 -0.25
N TYR A 100 -6.05 20.57 -0.01
CA TYR A 100 -6.63 20.16 1.26
C TYR A 100 -5.61 20.43 2.36
N ASP A 101 -5.39 21.71 2.60
CA ASP A 101 -4.80 22.24 3.78
C ASP A 101 -5.88 22.05 4.85
N ARG A 102 -5.87 20.84 5.49
CA ARG A 102 -5.97 20.96 6.91
C ARG A 102 -5.12 22.19 7.21
N LYS A 103 -5.69 23.28 7.76
CA LYS A 103 -4.96 24.15 8.64
C LYS A 103 -4.54 23.32 9.86
N SER A 104 -3.69 22.33 9.61
CA SER A 104 -2.56 22.10 10.43
C SER A 104 -1.65 23.29 10.12
N GLU A 105 -1.27 24.11 11.08
CA GLU A 105 0.03 24.74 11.14
C GLU A 105 0.94 23.95 10.21
N LYS A 106 1.65 24.62 9.27
CA LYS A 106 2.56 23.95 8.32
C LYS A 106 3.28 22.87 9.09
N THR A 107 2.78 21.63 9.01
CA THR A 107 3.43 20.52 9.67
C THR A 107 4.74 20.42 8.92
N HIS A 108 5.83 20.79 9.58
CA HIS A 108 7.17 20.72 9.01
C HIS A 108 7.54 19.25 8.88
N SER A 109 6.88 18.54 7.95
CA SER A 109 7.32 17.21 7.56
C SER A 109 8.75 17.32 7.03
N ALA A 110 9.61 16.48 7.51
CA ALA A 110 10.99 16.45 7.02
C ALA A 110 11.06 15.71 5.68
N ALA A 111 12.05 16.02 4.89
CA ALA A 111 12.43 15.14 3.79
C ALA A 111 12.78 13.75 4.33
N LYS A 112 12.42 12.71 3.58
CA LYS A 112 12.77 11.33 3.95
C LYS A 112 14.28 11.18 4.09
N ALA A 113 14.72 10.58 5.17
CA ALA A 113 16.14 10.33 5.44
C ALA A 113 16.77 9.39 4.38
N SER A 114 18.10 9.42 4.26
CA SER A 114 18.81 8.53 3.33
C SER A 114 18.62 7.05 3.71
N ARG A 115 18.80 6.15 2.77
CA ARG A 115 18.59 4.69 2.98
C ARG A 115 19.50 4.11 4.07
N GLU A 116 20.70 4.65 4.23
CA GLU A 116 21.66 4.25 5.28
C GLU A 116 21.12 4.62 6.67
N ILE A 117 20.55 5.82 6.80
CA ILE A 117 19.91 6.26 8.04
C ILE A 117 18.67 5.42 8.32
N LEU A 118 17.83 5.13 7.31
CA LEU A 118 16.67 4.28 7.46
C LEU A 118 17.06 2.89 7.93
N ASP A 119 18.03 2.26 7.28
CA ASP A 119 18.51 0.93 7.62
C ASP A 119 19.03 0.85 9.06
N LYS A 120 19.93 1.77 9.44
CA LYS A 120 20.46 1.85 10.81
C LYS A 120 19.33 1.95 11.84
N ASN A 121 18.37 2.85 11.61
CA ASN A 121 17.27 3.09 12.55
C ASN A 121 16.31 1.90 12.62
N TYR A 122 15.89 1.35 11.49
CA TYR A 122 14.95 0.23 11.47
C TYR A 122 15.57 -1.05 12.03
N ARG A 123 16.81 -1.38 11.69
CA ARG A 123 17.49 -2.53 12.29
C ARG A 123 17.66 -2.38 13.81
N LYS A 124 18.02 -1.17 14.26
CA LYS A 124 18.10 -0.90 15.71
C LYS A 124 16.73 -0.99 16.36
N LEU A 125 15.68 -0.41 15.77
CA LEU A 125 14.30 -0.55 16.24
C LEU A 125 13.93 -2.03 16.42
N LEU A 126 14.10 -2.83 15.37
CA LEU A 126 13.73 -4.23 15.38
C LEU A 126 14.58 -5.06 16.37
N SER A 127 15.85 -4.70 16.59
CA SER A 127 16.68 -5.36 17.61
C SER A 127 16.20 -5.11 19.05
N LEU A 128 15.52 -4.01 19.29
CA LEU A 128 14.95 -3.66 20.59
C LEU A 128 13.54 -4.25 20.81
N CYS A 129 12.91 -4.80 19.77
CA CYS A 129 11.60 -5.41 19.84
C CYS A 129 11.68 -6.92 20.00
N SER A 130 10.76 -7.51 20.74
CA SER A 130 10.52 -8.95 20.80
C SER A 130 9.50 -9.41 19.78
N ILE A 131 9.34 -10.72 19.61
CA ILE A 131 8.23 -11.31 18.89
C ILE A 131 7.33 -12.08 19.85
N SER A 132 6.03 -11.86 19.81
CA SER A 132 5.07 -12.57 20.65
C SER A 132 4.84 -13.99 20.14
N SER A 133 4.44 -14.91 21.04
CA SER A 133 4.13 -16.29 20.67
C SER A 133 3.03 -16.39 19.61
N LYS A 134 2.04 -15.48 19.63
CA LYS A 134 0.98 -15.40 18.64
C LYS A 134 1.52 -15.09 17.23
N HIS A 135 2.41 -14.11 17.13
CA HIS A 135 3.00 -13.71 15.84
C HIS A 135 4.01 -14.73 15.34
N LEU A 136 4.76 -15.35 16.26
CA LEU A 136 5.63 -16.47 15.93
C LEU A 136 4.83 -17.63 15.33
N LEU A 137 3.70 -17.99 15.93
CA LEU A 137 2.82 -19.03 15.42
C LEU A 137 2.24 -18.69 14.04
N ASP A 138 1.78 -17.43 13.82
CA ASP A 138 1.29 -17.00 12.49
C ASP A 138 2.37 -17.13 11.42
N LEU A 139 3.60 -16.74 11.71
CA LEU A 139 4.73 -16.86 10.77
C LEU A 139 5.14 -18.32 10.53
N ASN A 140 5.16 -19.15 11.58
CA ASN A 140 5.42 -20.60 11.44
C ASN A 140 4.35 -21.27 10.55
N ASN A 141 3.07 -20.92 10.74
CA ASN A 141 1.97 -21.45 9.92
C ASN A 141 2.09 -21.06 8.44
N ARG A 142 2.80 -19.96 8.14
CA ARG A 142 3.16 -19.52 6.78
C ARG A 142 4.38 -20.23 6.20
N GLY A 143 5.03 -21.07 7.00
CA GLY A 143 6.16 -21.89 6.56
C GLY A 143 7.55 -21.36 6.93
N PHE A 144 7.65 -20.30 7.74
CA PHE A 144 8.93 -19.83 8.26
C PHE A 144 9.42 -20.71 9.42
N THR A 145 10.73 -20.92 9.50
CA THR A 145 11.40 -21.43 10.71
C THR A 145 11.71 -20.29 11.67
N LYS A 146 12.09 -20.62 12.91
CA LYS A 146 12.49 -19.61 13.90
C LYS A 146 13.73 -18.82 13.45
N GLU A 147 14.67 -19.49 12.81
CA GLU A 147 15.91 -18.92 12.27
C GLU A 147 15.60 -17.91 11.16
N GLU A 148 14.68 -18.25 10.27
CA GLU A 148 14.24 -17.37 9.17
C GLU A 148 13.51 -16.15 9.72
N ILE A 149 12.62 -16.32 10.70
CA ILE A 149 11.92 -15.22 11.38
C ILE A 149 12.92 -14.24 12.00
N LYS A 150 13.97 -14.77 12.65
CA LYS A 150 15.05 -13.98 13.24
C LYS A 150 15.88 -13.26 12.17
N LYS A 151 16.27 -13.96 11.11
CA LYS A 151 17.05 -13.44 9.97
C LYS A 151 16.32 -12.32 9.25
N ASP A 152 15.04 -12.51 8.95
CA ASP A 152 14.20 -11.55 8.24
C ASP A 152 13.67 -10.42 9.16
N CYS A 153 14.09 -10.44 10.45
CA CYS A 153 13.81 -9.39 11.43
C CYS A 153 12.32 -9.14 11.72
N PHE A 154 11.47 -10.17 11.61
CA PHE A 154 10.06 -10.01 12.01
C PHE A 154 9.96 -9.79 13.53
N LYS A 155 9.26 -8.74 13.95
CA LYS A 155 9.08 -8.34 15.35
C LYS A 155 7.68 -7.83 15.62
N SER A 156 7.16 -8.08 16.81
CA SER A 156 5.88 -7.49 17.25
C SER A 156 6.01 -5.98 17.43
N VAL A 157 4.93 -5.27 17.09
CA VAL A 157 4.87 -3.81 17.28
C VAL A 157 4.80 -3.50 18.77
N PRO A 158 5.69 -2.66 19.32
CA PRO A 158 5.78 -2.40 20.77
C PRO A 158 4.78 -1.33 21.22
N VAL A 159 3.46 -1.57 21.04
CA VAL A 159 2.41 -0.57 21.29
C VAL A 159 2.46 -0.04 22.72
N LEU A 160 2.66 -0.90 23.72
CA LEU A 160 2.69 -0.53 25.13
C LEU A 160 4.04 0.04 25.61
N ASN A 161 5.11 -0.21 24.85
CA ASN A 161 6.48 0.14 25.27
C ASN A 161 7.19 1.08 24.29
N SER A 162 6.41 1.79 23.47
CA SER A 162 6.94 2.62 22.37
C SER A 162 7.89 3.72 22.85
N GLN A 163 7.58 4.38 23.96
CA GLN A 163 8.40 5.47 24.50
C GLN A 163 9.77 4.99 24.99
N ASN A 164 9.84 3.86 25.67
CA ASN A 164 11.11 3.28 26.09
C ASN A 164 11.97 2.86 24.88
N ILE A 165 11.36 2.33 23.84
CA ILE A 165 12.05 2.02 22.58
C ILE A 165 12.59 3.29 21.92
N VAL A 166 11.80 4.36 21.84
CA VAL A 166 12.26 5.65 21.28
C VAL A 166 13.44 6.19 22.09
N LYS A 167 13.38 6.16 23.43
CA LYS A 167 14.50 6.56 24.29
C LYS A 167 15.76 5.77 23.96
N LYS A 168 15.67 4.43 23.91
CA LYS A 168 16.82 3.56 23.58
C LYS A 168 17.37 3.80 22.17
N LEU A 169 16.54 4.19 21.20
CA LEU A 169 17.00 4.58 19.87
C LEU A 169 17.85 5.85 19.93
N ILE A 170 17.38 6.88 20.67
CA ILE A 170 18.09 8.16 20.85
C ILE A 170 19.42 7.92 21.58
N ASP A 171 19.41 7.15 22.66
CA ASP A 171 20.59 6.78 23.44
C ASP A 171 21.62 5.99 22.59
N SER A 172 21.17 5.33 21.52
CA SER A 172 22.00 4.62 20.54
C SER A 172 22.42 5.49 19.35
N ASN A 173 22.33 6.81 19.45
CA ASN A 173 22.66 7.77 18.38
C ASN A 173 21.88 7.49 17.08
N CYS A 174 20.60 7.13 17.17
CA CYS A 174 19.71 7.02 16.04
C CYS A 174 19.08 8.38 15.73
N ARG A 175 19.17 8.81 14.46
CA ARG A 175 18.56 10.06 14.00
C ARG A 175 17.12 9.78 13.56
N LEU A 176 16.12 10.32 14.27
CA LEU A 176 14.71 10.03 13.98
C LEU A 176 14.07 11.01 12.99
N LYS A 177 14.63 12.22 12.81
CA LYS A 177 14.13 13.21 11.85
C LYS A 177 14.14 12.65 10.42
N GLY A 178 12.99 12.68 9.76
CA GLY A 178 12.83 12.19 8.39
C GLY A 178 12.80 10.66 8.28
N VAL A 179 12.78 9.92 9.40
CA VAL A 179 12.59 8.46 9.40
C VAL A 179 11.10 8.16 9.52
N PRO A 180 10.48 7.54 8.51
CA PRO A 180 9.05 7.22 8.55
C PRO A 180 8.69 6.39 9.78
N GLY A 181 7.54 6.71 10.37
CA GLY A 181 7.06 6.07 11.60
C GLY A 181 7.53 6.78 12.89
N PHE A 182 8.39 7.79 12.79
CA PHE A 182 8.80 8.63 13.92
C PHE A 182 8.46 10.09 13.66
N TYR A 183 8.07 10.82 14.71
CA TYR A 183 7.77 12.25 14.65
C TYR A 183 8.10 12.93 15.98
N TYR A 184 8.29 14.23 15.94
CA TYR A 184 8.50 15.02 17.15
C TYR A 184 7.17 15.61 17.62
N ASN A 185 6.71 15.19 18.79
CA ASN A 185 5.51 15.72 19.42
C ASN A 185 5.89 17.04 20.11
N LYS A 186 5.41 18.15 19.54
CA LYS A 186 5.72 19.50 20.07
C LYS A 186 5.10 19.76 21.44
N GLU A 187 3.90 19.23 21.69
CA GLU A 187 3.18 19.42 22.94
C GLU A 187 3.88 18.72 24.10
N LEU A 188 4.41 17.52 23.83
CA LEU A 188 5.12 16.71 24.82
C LEU A 188 6.63 16.93 24.80
N GLY A 189 7.15 17.75 23.88
CA GLY A 189 8.58 18.05 23.77
C GLY A 189 9.47 16.86 23.50
N ARG A 190 8.96 15.79 22.82
CA ARG A 190 9.69 14.53 22.64
C ARG A 190 9.40 13.82 21.33
N TRP A 191 10.29 12.90 20.97
CA TRP A 191 10.06 11.99 19.85
C TRP A 191 9.07 10.89 20.23
N GLU A 192 8.23 10.49 19.25
CA GLU A 192 7.24 9.45 19.38
C GLU A 192 7.21 8.54 18.15
N MET A 193 6.70 7.31 18.32
CA MET A 193 6.36 6.41 17.24
C MET A 193 4.93 6.67 16.77
N ALA A 194 4.70 6.69 15.47
CA ALA A 194 3.39 6.86 14.84
C ALA A 194 2.58 5.54 14.90
N ILE A 195 2.37 5.02 16.09
CA ILE A 195 1.58 3.81 16.39
C ILE A 195 0.55 4.11 17.47
N ASN A 196 -0.51 3.33 17.51
CA ASN A 196 -1.58 3.42 18.51
C ASN A 196 -2.17 2.04 18.81
N LYS A 197 -3.23 1.98 19.62
CA LYS A 197 -3.92 0.73 19.97
C LYS A 197 -4.37 -0.12 18.78
N ASN A 198 -4.58 0.50 17.62
CA ASN A 198 -4.96 -0.20 16.39
C ASN A 198 -3.75 -0.71 15.59
N SER A 199 -2.53 -0.44 16.04
CA SER A 199 -1.29 -0.90 15.39
C SER A 199 -0.79 -2.24 15.95
N VAL A 200 -1.57 -2.92 16.78
CA VAL A 200 -1.24 -4.26 17.28
C VAL A 200 -1.05 -5.22 16.12
N GLY A 201 0.11 -5.88 16.08
CA GLY A 201 0.53 -6.74 14.98
C GLY A 201 2.05 -6.89 14.96
N TYR A 202 2.61 -7.18 13.82
CA TYR A 202 4.05 -7.28 13.67
C TYR A 202 4.59 -6.51 12.47
N PHE A 203 5.83 -6.05 12.57
CA PHE A 203 6.56 -5.39 11.50
C PHE A 203 6.94 -6.37 10.40
N VAL A 204 6.74 -5.95 9.17
CA VAL A 204 7.13 -6.63 7.93
C VAL A 204 8.15 -5.73 7.22
N PRO A 205 9.43 -6.09 7.22
CA PRO A 205 10.48 -5.28 6.63
C PRO A 205 10.41 -5.21 5.09
N TYR A 206 10.86 -4.08 4.56
CA TYR A 206 11.12 -3.85 3.15
C TYR A 206 12.60 -3.56 2.97
N VAL A 207 13.28 -4.40 2.21
CA VAL A 207 14.73 -4.33 1.96
C VAL A 207 14.94 -4.09 0.47
N ASP A 208 15.76 -3.11 0.12
CA ASP A 208 16.06 -2.78 -1.27
C ASP A 208 17.07 -3.76 -1.91
N ILE A 209 17.41 -3.52 -3.19
CA ILE A 209 18.31 -4.39 -3.97
C ILE A 209 19.77 -4.36 -3.49
N ASP A 210 20.14 -3.41 -2.66
CA ASP A 210 21.47 -3.27 -2.05
C ASP A 210 21.50 -3.78 -0.60
N GLY A 211 20.36 -4.26 -0.07
CA GLY A 211 20.23 -4.83 1.27
C GLY A 211 19.89 -3.83 2.37
N TYR A 212 19.60 -2.58 2.04
CA TYR A 212 19.16 -1.57 3.02
C TYR A 212 17.66 -1.72 3.34
N MET A 213 17.33 -1.71 4.62
CA MET A 213 15.95 -1.69 5.09
C MET A 213 15.36 -0.28 4.94
N THR A 214 14.51 -0.09 3.94
CA THR A 214 14.01 1.23 3.51
C THR A 214 12.58 1.53 3.91
N GLY A 215 11.89 0.57 4.53
CA GLY A 215 10.54 0.72 5.03
C GLY A 215 10.08 -0.44 5.90
N LEU A 216 9.02 -0.18 6.67
CA LEU A 216 8.32 -1.18 7.46
C LEU A 216 6.82 -1.07 7.19
N GLN A 217 6.17 -2.21 6.95
CA GLN A 217 4.73 -2.33 7.10
C GLN A 217 4.39 -2.95 8.46
N ILE A 218 3.19 -2.70 8.93
CA ILE A 218 2.62 -3.39 10.09
C ILE A 218 1.52 -4.31 9.56
N ARG A 219 1.70 -5.63 9.74
CA ARG A 219 0.61 -6.58 9.57
C ARG A 219 -0.17 -6.65 10.86
N ARG A 220 -1.36 -6.08 10.84
CA ARG A 220 -2.21 -5.88 12.02
C ARG A 220 -2.98 -7.14 12.37
N ASP A 221 -3.25 -7.31 13.67
CA ASP A 221 -4.10 -8.34 14.24
C ASP A 221 -5.58 -7.99 14.07
N THR A 222 -6.02 -7.79 12.84
CA THR A 222 -7.41 -7.45 12.54
C THR A 222 -8.09 -8.48 11.65
N LYS A 223 -9.36 -8.73 11.89
CA LYS A 223 -10.21 -9.54 11.00
C LYS A 223 -10.54 -8.80 9.70
N ASN A 224 -10.49 -7.47 9.70
CA ASN A 224 -10.77 -6.66 8.52
C ASN A 224 -9.62 -6.75 7.51
N LYS A 225 -9.84 -7.45 6.40
CA LYS A 225 -8.83 -7.67 5.35
C LYS A 225 -8.34 -6.37 4.72
N LYS A 226 -9.20 -5.36 4.53
CA LYS A 226 -8.89 -4.07 3.91
C LYS A 226 -7.81 -3.28 4.65
N TYR A 227 -7.78 -3.39 5.99
CA TYR A 227 -6.85 -2.65 6.84
C TYR A 227 -5.83 -3.55 7.53
N ARG A 228 -5.58 -4.73 6.97
CA ARG A 228 -4.64 -5.70 7.55
C ARG A 228 -3.20 -5.23 7.47
N TYR A 229 -2.82 -4.53 6.41
CA TYR A 229 -1.49 -3.98 6.21
C TYR A 229 -1.55 -2.47 6.20
N ILE A 230 -0.73 -1.82 7.03
CA ILE A 230 -0.56 -0.37 7.06
C ILE A 230 0.93 -0.05 7.05
N TRP A 231 1.30 1.08 6.47
CA TRP A 231 2.67 1.54 6.53
C TRP A 231 3.00 2.08 7.92
N PHE A 232 4.20 1.78 8.41
CA PHE A 232 4.81 2.48 9.53
C PHE A 232 5.33 3.82 8.99
N THR A 233 4.50 4.84 9.09
CA THR A 233 4.67 6.15 8.45
C THR A 233 4.30 7.27 9.41
N SER A 234 4.97 8.40 9.28
CA SER A 234 4.69 9.65 10.01
C SER A 234 4.47 10.81 9.03
N ALA A 235 3.92 10.50 7.85
CA ALA A 235 3.51 11.51 6.89
C ALA A 235 2.60 12.55 7.56
N TYR A 236 2.82 13.83 7.23
CA TYR A 236 2.09 14.98 7.79
C TYR A 236 2.29 15.23 9.29
N MET A 237 3.19 14.52 9.95
CA MET A 237 3.56 14.77 11.35
C MET A 237 4.83 15.62 11.43
N ASN A 238 4.98 16.39 12.51
CA ASN A 238 6.11 17.29 12.69
C ASN A 238 7.45 16.53 12.70
N LEU A 239 8.40 16.93 11.84
CA LEU A 239 9.68 16.28 11.57
C LEU A 239 9.58 14.83 11.12
N GLY A 240 8.37 14.32 10.87
CA GLY A 240 8.08 13.01 10.33
C GLY A 240 8.26 12.96 8.80
N ALA A 241 8.14 11.77 8.23
CA ALA A 241 8.22 11.56 6.80
C ALA A 241 7.27 10.46 6.31
N SER A 242 6.95 10.48 5.01
CA SER A 242 6.22 9.41 4.35
C SER A 242 7.12 8.18 4.15
N SER A 243 6.57 6.98 4.37
CA SER A 243 7.24 5.73 3.98
C SER A 243 7.45 5.65 2.46
N GLY A 244 6.59 6.31 1.68
CA GLY A 244 6.47 6.02 0.27
C GLY A 244 5.99 4.57 0.05
N THR A 245 6.34 4.02 -1.10
CA THR A 245 6.03 2.63 -1.48
C THR A 245 7.32 1.90 -1.89
N PRO A 246 8.23 1.61 -0.93
CA PRO A 246 9.47 0.92 -1.24
C PRO A 246 9.19 -0.48 -1.82
N ILE A 247 10.11 -0.99 -2.62
CA ILE A 247 10.13 -2.39 -3.05
C ILE A 247 10.76 -3.26 -1.96
N HIS A 248 10.46 -4.56 -2.01
CA HIS A 248 11.18 -5.54 -1.21
C HIS A 248 11.88 -6.56 -2.11
N TYR A 249 13.19 -6.68 -1.97
CA TYR A 249 14.01 -7.59 -2.76
C TYR A 249 14.64 -8.68 -1.89
N ILE A 250 14.55 -9.91 -2.35
CA ILE A 250 15.10 -11.09 -1.66
C ILE A 250 15.98 -11.86 -2.63
N LYS A 251 17.27 -11.92 -2.31
CA LYS A 251 18.25 -12.72 -3.05
C LYS A 251 18.52 -14.00 -2.30
N LYS A 252 18.24 -15.14 -2.90
CA LYS A 252 18.55 -16.49 -2.36
C LYS A 252 19.78 -17.10 -2.99
N LYS A 253 19.95 -16.87 -4.31
CA LYS A 253 21.05 -17.46 -5.08
C LYS A 253 21.48 -16.56 -6.24
N LYS A 254 22.62 -16.84 -6.83
CA LYS A 254 23.01 -16.23 -8.11
C LYS A 254 22.07 -16.75 -9.20
N SER A 255 21.33 -15.85 -9.83
CA SER A 255 20.36 -16.16 -10.90
C SER A 255 20.07 -14.92 -11.70
N ASN A 256 19.84 -15.09 -12.99
CA ASN A 256 19.34 -14.09 -13.93
C ASN A 256 17.81 -14.06 -14.03
N VAL A 257 17.12 -14.86 -13.21
CA VAL A 257 15.65 -14.91 -13.13
C VAL A 257 15.18 -14.32 -11.81
N LEU A 258 14.18 -13.45 -11.87
CA LEU A 258 13.55 -12.79 -10.73
C LEU A 258 12.04 -13.02 -10.77
N TYR A 259 11.45 -13.29 -9.63
CA TYR A 259 10.01 -13.49 -9.46
C TYR A 259 9.40 -12.25 -8.83
N LEU A 260 8.33 -11.71 -9.46
CA LEU A 260 7.62 -10.52 -9.01
C LEU A 260 6.30 -10.91 -8.34
N THR A 261 6.00 -10.35 -7.18
CA THR A 261 4.70 -10.53 -6.50
C THR A 261 4.26 -9.25 -5.77
N GLU A 262 3.06 -9.26 -5.22
CA GLU A 262 2.55 -8.19 -4.38
C GLU A 262 2.76 -8.52 -2.89
N GLY A 263 3.33 -7.55 -2.15
CA GLY A 263 3.53 -7.64 -0.70
C GLY A 263 4.79 -8.35 -0.26
N SER A 264 5.54 -7.69 0.63
CA SER A 264 6.83 -8.17 1.16
C SER A 264 6.71 -9.52 1.86
N LEU A 265 5.71 -9.71 2.72
CA LEU A 265 5.55 -10.96 3.46
C LEU A 265 5.34 -12.15 2.52
N LYS A 266 4.52 -11.98 1.47
CA LYS A 266 4.27 -13.00 0.44
C LYS A 266 5.57 -13.36 -0.29
N ALA A 267 6.34 -12.36 -0.71
CA ALA A 267 7.63 -12.57 -1.35
C ALA A 267 8.61 -13.32 -0.44
N SER A 268 8.66 -12.97 0.86
CA SER A 268 9.52 -13.63 1.84
C SER A 268 9.16 -15.11 2.00
N VAL A 269 7.87 -15.43 2.17
CA VAL A 269 7.40 -16.82 2.21
C VAL A 269 7.76 -17.58 0.92
N ALA A 270 7.43 -16.99 -0.23
CA ALA A 270 7.69 -17.63 -1.52
C ALA A 270 9.19 -17.87 -1.76
N ALA A 271 10.05 -16.92 -1.40
CA ALA A 271 11.48 -17.06 -1.52
C ALA A 271 12.03 -18.18 -0.62
N GLN A 272 11.53 -18.31 0.62
CA GLN A 272 11.94 -19.37 1.55
C GLN A 272 11.50 -20.76 1.05
N LEU A 273 10.25 -20.87 0.59
CA LEU A 273 9.71 -22.16 0.17
C LEU A 273 10.30 -22.65 -1.17
N SER A 274 10.68 -21.73 -2.07
CA SER A 274 11.14 -22.08 -3.43
C SER A 274 12.67 -21.98 -3.62
N ASN A 275 13.40 -21.35 -2.71
CA ASN A 275 14.80 -20.95 -2.86
C ASN A 275 15.08 -20.16 -4.14
N LYS A 276 14.15 -19.25 -4.51
CA LYS A 276 14.24 -18.36 -5.68
C LYS A 276 14.33 -16.89 -5.25
N ASN A 277 14.84 -16.05 -6.15
CA ASN A 277 14.93 -14.61 -5.93
C ASN A 277 13.58 -13.95 -6.18
N PHE A 278 13.15 -13.09 -5.26
CA PHE A 278 11.87 -12.38 -5.38
C PHE A 278 12.05 -10.88 -5.27
N ILE A 279 11.17 -10.15 -5.96
CA ILE A 279 10.92 -8.74 -5.76
C ILE A 279 9.43 -8.53 -5.51
N ALA A 280 9.09 -7.70 -4.53
CA ALA A 280 7.72 -7.36 -4.23
C ALA A 280 7.47 -5.86 -4.33
N VAL A 281 6.32 -5.52 -4.90
CA VAL A 281 5.73 -4.17 -4.85
C VAL A 281 4.69 -4.12 -3.73
N ALA A 282 4.47 -2.95 -3.16
CA ALA A 282 3.48 -2.77 -2.08
C ALA A 282 2.02 -2.85 -2.58
N GLY A 283 1.85 -2.73 -3.89
CA GLY A 283 0.61 -2.85 -4.63
C GLY A 283 0.90 -2.69 -6.11
N VAL A 284 0.08 -3.27 -6.96
CA VAL A 284 0.29 -3.31 -8.42
C VAL A 284 0.48 -1.94 -9.08
N ASN A 285 -0.02 -0.87 -8.44
CA ASN A 285 0.12 0.50 -8.93
C ASN A 285 1.40 1.21 -8.44
N SER A 286 2.21 0.57 -7.59
CA SER A 286 3.44 1.14 -7.01
C SER A 286 4.66 0.82 -7.88
N GLN A 287 4.68 1.30 -9.12
CA GLN A 287 5.65 0.87 -10.14
C GLN A 287 6.94 1.68 -10.20
N GLU A 288 6.96 2.94 -9.76
CA GLU A 288 8.13 3.82 -9.91
C GLU A 288 9.42 3.23 -9.32
N GLN A 289 9.32 2.66 -8.11
CA GLN A 289 10.48 2.05 -7.46
C GLN A 289 10.87 0.71 -8.11
N LEU A 290 9.89 -0.02 -8.66
CA LEU A 290 10.14 -1.23 -9.44
C LEU A 290 10.96 -0.89 -10.68
N ASP A 291 10.60 0.16 -11.42
CA ASP A 291 11.29 0.58 -12.64
C ASP A 291 12.77 0.88 -12.39
N LYS A 292 13.06 1.71 -11.37
CA LYS A 292 14.42 2.01 -10.95
C LYS A 292 15.20 0.74 -10.60
N SER A 293 14.54 -0.20 -9.92
CA SER A 293 15.16 -1.47 -9.52
C SER A 293 15.42 -2.40 -10.70
N LEU A 294 14.51 -2.47 -11.68
CA LEU A 294 14.69 -3.30 -12.87
C LEU A 294 15.88 -2.83 -13.72
N ILE A 295 16.07 -1.51 -13.88
CA ILE A 295 17.23 -0.95 -14.58
C ILE A 295 18.54 -1.40 -13.90
N LEU A 296 18.62 -1.25 -12.58
CA LEU A 296 19.82 -1.63 -11.83
C LEU A 296 20.05 -3.15 -11.84
N LEU A 297 18.99 -3.95 -11.73
CA LEU A 297 19.09 -5.40 -11.78
C LEU A 297 19.44 -5.91 -13.18
N LYS A 298 18.97 -5.24 -14.25
CA LYS A 298 19.40 -5.55 -15.63
C LYS A 298 20.92 -5.38 -15.78
N ASN A 299 21.48 -4.29 -15.25
CA ASN A 299 22.92 -4.07 -15.25
C ASN A 299 23.69 -5.12 -14.42
N ARG A 300 23.02 -5.81 -13.50
CA ARG A 300 23.56 -6.91 -12.68
C ARG A 300 23.26 -8.29 -13.28
N GLY A 301 22.77 -8.36 -14.53
CA GLY A 301 22.58 -9.59 -15.27
C GLY A 301 21.17 -10.20 -15.19
N LEU A 302 20.16 -9.44 -14.77
CA LEU A 302 18.76 -9.89 -14.85
C LEU A 302 18.34 -10.05 -16.32
N ASN A 303 17.85 -11.25 -16.69
CA ASN A 303 17.39 -11.55 -18.04
C ASN A 303 15.88 -11.87 -18.08
N THR A 304 15.31 -12.39 -17.00
CA THR A 304 13.92 -12.82 -16.97
C THR A 304 13.22 -12.33 -15.73
N LEU A 305 12.04 -11.71 -15.91
CA LEU A 305 11.10 -11.37 -14.84
C LEU A 305 9.88 -12.29 -14.97
N VAL A 306 9.57 -13.00 -13.90
CA VAL A 306 8.39 -13.88 -13.82
C VAL A 306 7.34 -13.24 -12.94
N ASP A 307 6.23 -12.83 -13.52
CA ASP A 307 5.07 -12.30 -12.79
C ASP A 307 4.33 -13.43 -12.07
N CYS A 308 4.19 -13.28 -10.75
CA CYS A 308 3.50 -14.20 -9.85
C CYS A 308 2.42 -13.46 -9.03
N PHE A 309 1.69 -12.51 -9.64
CA PHE A 309 0.55 -11.87 -8.99
C PHE A 309 -0.57 -12.89 -8.71
N ASP A 310 -1.45 -12.55 -7.77
CA ASP A 310 -2.49 -13.47 -7.27
C ASP A 310 -3.34 -14.07 -8.38
N ALA A 311 -3.71 -15.34 -8.25
CA ALA A 311 -4.45 -16.09 -9.25
C ALA A 311 -5.86 -15.54 -9.52
N ASP A 312 -6.49 -14.89 -8.52
CA ASP A 312 -7.81 -14.27 -8.66
C ASP A 312 -7.80 -12.90 -9.38
N CYS A 313 -6.60 -12.44 -9.78
CA CYS A 313 -6.44 -11.17 -10.50
C CYS A 313 -6.70 -11.27 -12.01
N ILE A 314 -6.96 -12.45 -12.57
CA ILE A 314 -7.12 -12.68 -14.02
C ILE A 314 -8.28 -11.83 -14.60
N SER A 315 -9.33 -11.58 -13.83
CA SER A 315 -10.49 -10.76 -14.24
C SER A 315 -10.40 -9.28 -13.84
N ASN A 316 -9.31 -8.86 -13.20
CA ASN A 316 -9.17 -7.48 -12.70
C ASN A 316 -8.44 -6.61 -13.72
N GLN A 317 -9.20 -5.73 -14.41
CA GLN A 317 -8.67 -4.82 -15.43
C GLN A 317 -7.51 -3.93 -14.93
N TYR A 318 -7.52 -3.52 -13.66
CA TYR A 318 -6.44 -2.69 -13.10
C TYR A 318 -5.12 -3.48 -12.96
N VAL A 319 -5.22 -4.75 -12.56
CA VAL A 319 -4.04 -5.63 -12.48
C VAL A 319 -3.51 -5.92 -13.88
N GLU A 320 -4.40 -6.19 -14.84
CA GLU A 320 -3.99 -6.44 -16.23
C GLU A 320 -3.34 -5.20 -16.85
N LYS A 321 -3.85 -4.01 -16.59
CA LYS A 321 -3.20 -2.76 -17.02
C LYS A 321 -1.81 -2.60 -16.40
N ALA A 322 -1.66 -2.90 -15.11
CA ALA A 322 -0.36 -2.85 -14.44
C ALA A 322 0.62 -3.87 -15.04
N ARG A 323 0.18 -5.09 -15.32
CA ARG A 323 0.95 -6.14 -16.00
C ARG A 323 1.47 -5.68 -17.36
N ARG A 324 0.61 -5.15 -18.22
CA ARG A 324 1.01 -4.60 -19.54
C ARG A 324 2.04 -3.49 -19.42
N THR A 325 1.91 -2.63 -18.41
CA THR A 325 2.90 -1.57 -18.17
C THR A 325 4.25 -2.17 -17.77
N ILE A 326 4.27 -3.19 -16.91
CA ILE A 326 5.51 -3.88 -16.49
C ILE A 326 6.12 -4.63 -17.68
N GLU A 327 5.33 -5.32 -18.48
CA GLU A 327 5.74 -6.03 -19.69
C GLU A 327 6.43 -5.10 -20.70
N SER A 328 5.78 -3.97 -21.04
CA SER A 328 6.36 -2.95 -21.93
C SER A 328 7.69 -2.38 -21.40
N LYS A 329 7.84 -2.26 -20.07
CA LYS A 329 9.12 -1.83 -19.47
C LYS A 329 10.18 -2.91 -19.56
N CYS A 330 9.82 -4.17 -19.38
CA CYS A 330 10.73 -5.30 -19.55
C CYS A 330 11.24 -5.37 -21.00
N GLU A 331 10.36 -5.19 -21.99
CA GLU A 331 10.73 -5.12 -23.41
C GLU A 331 11.79 -4.03 -23.67
N LYS A 332 11.54 -2.81 -23.19
CA LYS A 332 12.48 -1.68 -23.33
C LYS A 332 13.84 -1.94 -22.69
N LEU A 333 13.90 -2.77 -21.67
CA LEU A 333 15.12 -3.15 -20.97
C LEU A 333 15.74 -4.46 -21.50
N ASN A 334 15.18 -5.08 -22.54
CA ASN A 334 15.57 -6.40 -23.01
C ASN A 334 15.56 -7.43 -21.86
N ILE A 335 14.50 -7.43 -21.05
CA ILE A 335 14.20 -8.42 -20.02
C ILE A 335 13.04 -9.26 -20.53
N GLN A 336 13.18 -10.58 -20.58
CA GLN A 336 12.07 -11.47 -20.93
C GLN A 336 11.02 -11.41 -19.82
N TYR A 337 9.78 -11.08 -20.16
CA TYR A 337 8.65 -11.13 -19.25
C TYR A 337 7.89 -12.43 -19.41
N LYS A 338 7.60 -13.11 -18.30
CA LYS A 338 6.80 -14.35 -18.25
C LYS A 338 5.72 -14.22 -17.21
N ARG A 339 4.57 -14.81 -17.43
CA ARG A 339 3.47 -14.91 -16.46
C ARG A 339 3.40 -16.33 -15.92
N LEU A 340 3.38 -16.46 -14.60
CA LEU A 340 3.13 -17.71 -13.92
C LEU A 340 1.64 -17.76 -13.56
N ASN A 341 0.90 -18.66 -14.17
CA ASN A 341 -0.52 -18.85 -13.90
C ASN A 341 -0.74 -20.17 -13.17
N TRP A 342 -1.71 -20.19 -12.27
CA TRP A 342 -2.14 -21.42 -11.57
C TRP A 342 -3.62 -21.32 -11.22
N ASN A 343 -4.25 -22.46 -10.92
CA ASN A 343 -5.62 -22.48 -10.46
C ASN A 343 -5.70 -21.90 -9.04
N VAL A 344 -6.66 -21.00 -8.80
CA VAL A 344 -6.90 -20.37 -7.50
C VAL A 344 -7.16 -21.38 -6.38
N GLU A 345 -7.67 -22.57 -6.71
CA GLU A 345 -7.88 -23.68 -5.78
C GLU A 345 -6.57 -24.22 -5.21
N CYS A 346 -5.47 -24.12 -5.97
CA CYS A 346 -4.14 -24.48 -5.50
C CYS A 346 -3.56 -23.48 -4.50
N GLY A 347 -4.11 -22.28 -4.43
CA GLY A 347 -3.71 -21.18 -3.56
C GLY A 347 -3.98 -19.83 -4.21
N LYS A 348 -4.40 -18.85 -3.42
CA LYS A 348 -4.68 -17.51 -3.93
C LYS A 348 -3.38 -16.82 -4.39
N GLY A 349 -2.40 -16.73 -3.50
CA GLY A 349 -1.10 -16.13 -3.77
C GLY A 349 -0.02 -17.17 -4.01
N ILE A 350 1.12 -16.74 -4.55
CA ILE A 350 2.28 -17.61 -4.78
C ILE A 350 2.79 -18.26 -3.47
N ASP A 351 2.67 -17.57 -2.34
CA ASP A 351 3.00 -18.09 -1.02
C ASP A 351 2.07 -19.24 -0.59
N ASP A 352 0.77 -19.08 -0.77
CA ASP A 352 -0.23 -20.12 -0.47
C ASP A 352 -0.01 -21.35 -1.36
N LEU A 353 0.20 -21.15 -2.65
CA LEU A 353 0.48 -22.20 -3.60
C LEU A 353 1.71 -23.03 -3.18
N LEU A 354 2.85 -22.36 -2.94
CA LEU A 354 4.08 -23.05 -2.57
C LEU A 354 3.97 -23.77 -1.22
N LEU A 355 3.22 -23.19 -0.28
CA LEU A 355 2.93 -23.83 1.00
C LEU A 355 2.06 -25.08 0.83
N ASN A 356 1.06 -25.04 -0.05
CA ASN A 356 0.20 -26.18 -0.35
C ASN A 356 0.97 -27.30 -1.06
N ILE A 357 1.88 -26.96 -1.98
CA ILE A 357 2.81 -27.93 -2.59
C ILE A 357 3.69 -28.59 -1.52
N LYS A 358 4.31 -27.79 -0.62
CA LYS A 358 5.15 -28.31 0.47
C LYS A 358 4.38 -29.24 1.41
N LYS A 359 3.08 -28.98 1.62
CA LYS A 359 2.20 -29.81 2.46
C LYS A 359 1.61 -31.02 1.72
N GLY A 360 1.96 -31.25 0.45
CA GLY A 360 1.42 -32.34 -0.37
C GLY A 360 -0.05 -32.21 -0.74
N LYS A 361 -0.64 -31.01 -0.60
CA LYS A 361 -2.04 -30.75 -0.96
C LYS A 361 -2.25 -30.48 -2.45
N VAL A 362 -1.18 -30.14 -3.17
CA VAL A 362 -1.17 -29.82 -4.60
C VAL A 362 0.05 -30.49 -5.22
N THR A 363 -0.15 -31.24 -6.30
CA THR A 363 0.95 -31.83 -7.07
C THR A 363 1.48 -30.85 -8.12
N ARG A 364 2.74 -31.02 -8.56
CA ARG A 364 3.32 -30.18 -9.63
C ARG A 364 2.59 -30.32 -10.97
N GLU A 365 1.93 -31.43 -11.20
CA GLU A 365 1.15 -31.72 -12.41
C GLU A 365 -0.09 -30.82 -12.53
N ASN A 366 -0.73 -30.48 -11.41
CA ASN A 366 -1.86 -29.52 -11.38
C ASN A 366 -1.44 -28.09 -11.72
N PHE A 367 -0.14 -27.84 -11.85
CA PHE A 367 0.47 -26.54 -12.13
C PHE A 367 0.61 -26.26 -13.64
N ASN A 368 0.75 -27.30 -14.46
CA ASN A 368 1.07 -27.19 -15.88
C ASN A 368 -0.16 -27.34 -16.81
N GLN A 369 -1.36 -27.47 -16.26
CA GLN A 369 -2.58 -27.57 -17.06
C GLN A 369 -3.17 -26.18 -17.35
N ARG A 370 -2.44 -25.38 -18.15
CA ARG A 370 -3.03 -24.40 -19.11
C ARG A 370 -1.98 -23.85 -20.05
#